data_10bdb6abb54fb2601e03e467d86df441
#
_entry.id   10bdb6abb54fb2601e03e467d86df441
#
_cell.length_a   1.000
_cell.length_b   1.000
_cell.length_c   1.000
_cell.angle_alpha   90.00
_cell.angle_beta   90.00
_cell.angle_gamma   90.00
#
_symmetry.space_group_name_H-M   'P 1'
#
loop_
_entity.id
_entity.type
_entity.pdbx_description
1 polymer ?
#
loop_
_entity_poly.entity_id
_entity_poly.type
_entity_poly.pdbx_seq_one_letter_code
_entity_poly.pdbx_strand_id
1 'polypeptide(L)'
;KEDDGRMMMRVLFAHGFEGAPDGGKPTYMSEVLGWDVTTPIMSSKGWNIEQETDVLLDHIDAEEFDLVAGSSMGGLAAANASALRPNARFGLLLIAPAFGLAEMWRSNLSPEEMQAWEDDDGRAYHHHGFGHDITLGWDFMQAAEKMSWPRLNHPTVILHGLQDDIVPIDNSRRIASEQENVAALMEIEDGHRMQRATMHFETAAEICLRT
;
A
#
# COMPACT_ATOMS: atom_id res chain seq x y z
N LYS A 1 13.25 -25.24 26.50
CA LYS A 1 12.43 -24.32 25.67
C LYS A 1 12.21 -25.05 24.39
N GLU A 2 11.04 -25.63 24.23
CA GLU A 2 10.59 -26.28 23.00
C GLU A 2 10.46 -25.16 21.96
N ASP A 3 11.23 -25.29 20.89
CA ASP A 3 11.06 -24.54 19.67
C ASP A 3 9.74 -25.03 19.05
N ASP A 4 8.69 -24.25 19.24
CA ASP A 4 7.35 -24.53 18.72
C ASP A 4 7.42 -24.32 17.21
N GLY A 5 7.77 -25.34 16.45
CA GLY A 5 8.03 -25.33 14.99
C GLY A 5 7.06 -24.54 14.08
N ARG A 6 6.58 -23.40 14.57
CA ARG A 6 5.90 -22.38 13.78
C ARG A 6 6.94 -21.72 12.88
N MET A 7 6.86 -22.00 11.60
CA MET A 7 7.59 -21.20 10.61
C MET A 7 7.22 -19.74 10.82
N MET A 8 8.24 -18.88 10.94
CA MET A 8 8.10 -17.43 11.07
C MET A 8 7.35 -16.88 9.86
N MET A 9 6.33 -16.04 10.08
CA MET A 9 5.57 -15.43 9.00
C MET A 9 6.48 -14.52 8.18
N ARG A 10 6.52 -14.73 6.87
CA ARG A 10 7.30 -13.93 5.94
C ARG A 10 6.42 -12.85 5.32
N VAL A 11 6.79 -11.60 5.52
CA VAL A 11 6.02 -10.43 5.10
C VAL A 11 6.82 -9.56 4.15
N LEU A 12 6.22 -9.18 3.03
CA LEU A 12 6.70 -8.11 2.16
C LEU A 12 5.91 -6.85 2.48
N PHE A 13 6.56 -5.80 2.94
CA PHE A 13 5.89 -4.55 3.35
C PHE A 13 6.26 -3.38 2.44
N ALA A 14 5.26 -2.72 1.87
CA ALA A 14 5.37 -1.53 1.03
C ALA A 14 5.03 -0.27 1.82
N HIS A 15 6.02 0.59 2.07
CA HIS A 15 5.78 1.86 2.75
C HIS A 15 5.06 2.87 1.84
N GLY A 16 4.46 3.91 2.46
CA GLY A 16 3.79 4.98 1.74
C GLY A 16 4.75 5.93 1.03
N PHE A 17 4.20 6.86 0.25
CA PHE A 17 4.96 7.82 -0.55
C PHE A 17 5.95 8.66 0.28
N GLU A 18 5.54 9.11 1.44
CA GLU A 18 6.38 9.86 2.40
C GLU A 18 7.09 8.96 3.43
N GLY A 19 6.93 7.65 3.31
CA GLY A 19 7.46 6.68 4.25
C GLY A 19 8.89 6.22 3.93
N ALA A 20 9.36 5.29 4.75
CA ALA A 20 10.67 4.67 4.62
C ALA A 20 10.62 3.20 5.07
N PRO A 21 11.61 2.37 4.66
CA PRO A 21 11.66 0.96 5.04
C PRO A 21 11.71 0.70 6.55
N ASP A 22 12.22 1.64 7.33
CA ASP A 22 12.34 1.59 8.79
C ASP A 22 11.17 2.25 9.53
N GLY A 23 10.03 2.44 8.85
CA GLY A 23 8.82 3.01 9.46
C GLY A 23 8.26 2.18 10.60
N GLY A 24 7.38 2.80 11.40
CA GLY A 24 6.84 2.18 12.64
C GLY A 24 6.05 0.90 12.41
N LYS A 25 5.32 0.78 11.31
CA LYS A 25 4.50 -0.42 11.03
C LYS A 25 5.34 -1.67 10.75
N PRO A 26 6.30 -1.65 9.79
CA PRO A 26 7.14 -2.81 9.57
C PRO A 26 8.04 -3.12 10.77
N THR A 27 8.49 -2.10 11.50
CA THR A 27 9.25 -2.28 12.75
C THR A 27 8.43 -3.01 13.80
N TYR A 28 7.15 -2.63 13.99
CA TYR A 28 6.25 -3.34 14.91
C TYR A 28 6.06 -4.81 14.49
N MET A 29 5.88 -5.07 13.20
CA MET A 29 5.73 -6.44 12.69
C MET A 29 6.97 -7.30 13.01
N SER A 30 8.18 -6.76 12.84
CA SER A 30 9.41 -7.50 13.10
C SER A 30 9.77 -7.58 14.58
N GLU A 31 9.74 -6.48 15.32
CA GLU A 31 10.24 -6.42 16.70
C GLU A 31 9.21 -6.89 17.72
N VAL A 32 7.93 -6.61 17.50
CA VAL A 32 6.85 -6.97 18.46
C VAL A 32 6.21 -8.29 18.09
N LEU A 33 5.87 -8.49 16.80
CA LEU A 33 5.21 -9.72 16.35
C LEU A 33 6.18 -10.84 15.98
N GLY A 34 7.47 -10.53 15.82
CA GLY A 34 8.49 -11.51 15.48
C GLY A 34 8.38 -12.05 14.05
N TRP A 35 7.79 -11.27 13.15
CA TRP A 35 7.67 -11.64 11.73
C TRP A 35 8.96 -11.35 10.97
N ASP A 36 9.22 -12.12 9.93
CA ASP A 36 10.32 -11.87 8.99
C ASP A 36 9.86 -10.89 7.91
N VAL A 37 10.24 -9.62 8.06
CA VAL A 37 9.72 -8.53 7.24
C VAL A 37 10.77 -8.02 6.25
N THR A 38 10.45 -8.12 4.97
CA THR A 38 11.20 -7.50 3.87
C THR A 38 10.57 -6.15 3.54
N THR A 39 11.36 -5.08 3.60
CA THR A 39 10.91 -3.71 3.37
C THR A 39 11.75 -3.02 2.29
N PRO A 40 11.37 -3.15 1.01
CA PRO A 40 12.10 -2.49 -0.06
C PRO A 40 11.91 -0.97 -0.03
N ILE A 41 12.87 -0.24 -0.61
CA ILE A 41 12.71 1.19 -0.90
C ILE A 41 11.77 1.31 -2.09
N MET A 42 10.54 1.78 -1.84
CA MET A 42 9.49 1.80 -2.86
C MET A 42 9.81 2.71 -4.05
N SER A 43 10.57 3.78 -3.83
CA SER A 43 10.98 4.72 -4.88
C SER A 43 12.23 4.28 -5.65
N SER A 44 12.75 3.09 -5.44
CA SER A 44 14.02 2.63 -6.06
C SER A 44 13.98 2.57 -7.60
N LYS A 45 12.79 2.44 -8.19
CA LYS A 45 12.57 2.45 -9.64
C LYS A 45 11.92 3.73 -10.16
N GLY A 46 11.47 4.61 -9.27
CA GLY A 46 10.77 5.84 -9.59
C GLY A 46 9.57 6.08 -8.67
N TRP A 47 8.82 7.13 -8.95
CA TRP A 47 7.79 7.65 -8.05
C TRP A 47 6.36 7.28 -8.44
N ASN A 48 6.11 6.76 -9.65
CA ASN A 48 4.76 6.42 -10.05
C ASN A 48 4.33 5.05 -9.52
N ILE A 49 3.02 4.81 -9.53
CA ILE A 49 2.46 3.57 -8.96
C ILE A 49 2.86 2.32 -9.74
N GLU A 50 3.11 2.42 -11.03
CA GLU A 50 3.61 1.28 -11.83
C GLU A 50 5.02 0.89 -11.38
N GLN A 51 5.91 1.87 -11.23
CA GLN A 51 7.30 1.65 -10.76
C GLN A 51 7.35 1.10 -9.33
N GLU A 52 6.51 1.61 -8.43
CA GLU A 52 6.42 1.08 -7.07
C GLU A 52 5.85 -0.34 -7.04
N THR A 53 4.86 -0.63 -7.88
CA THR A 53 4.34 -1.99 -8.03
C THR A 53 5.43 -2.94 -8.54
N ASP A 54 6.23 -2.52 -9.50
CA ASP A 54 7.34 -3.32 -10.04
C ASP A 54 8.38 -3.69 -8.98
N VAL A 55 8.62 -2.82 -8.01
CA VAL A 55 9.48 -3.14 -6.85
C VAL A 55 8.94 -4.36 -6.10
N LEU A 56 7.64 -4.41 -5.85
CA LEU A 56 7.02 -5.56 -5.17
C LEU A 56 7.04 -6.81 -6.04
N LEU A 57 6.79 -6.67 -7.34
CA LEU A 57 6.80 -7.81 -8.26
C LEU A 57 8.17 -8.49 -8.32
N ASP A 58 9.26 -7.73 -8.30
CA ASP A 58 10.61 -8.30 -8.27
C ASP A 58 10.81 -9.21 -7.05
N HIS A 59 10.29 -8.82 -5.88
CA HIS A 59 10.35 -9.64 -4.67
C HIS A 59 9.43 -10.86 -4.75
N ILE A 60 8.18 -10.67 -5.17
CA ILE A 60 7.18 -11.74 -5.28
C ILE A 60 7.63 -12.83 -6.30
N ASP A 61 8.28 -12.42 -7.38
CA ASP A 61 8.77 -13.34 -8.40
C ASP A 61 10.03 -14.09 -7.95
N ALA A 62 10.80 -13.53 -7.00
CA ALA A 62 12.05 -14.11 -6.52
C ALA A 62 11.88 -15.06 -5.32
N GLU A 63 10.88 -14.82 -4.46
CA GLU A 63 10.69 -15.57 -3.23
C GLU A 63 9.22 -15.60 -2.78
N GLU A 64 8.90 -16.54 -1.89
CA GLU A 64 7.54 -16.69 -1.36
C GLU A 64 7.36 -15.84 -0.10
N PHE A 65 6.18 -15.22 0.02
CA PHE A 65 5.72 -14.51 1.21
C PHE A 65 4.38 -15.07 1.67
N ASP A 66 4.16 -15.10 2.97
CA ASP A 66 2.85 -15.45 3.54
C ASP A 66 1.88 -14.28 3.43
N LEU A 67 2.41 -13.06 3.59
CA LEU A 67 1.65 -11.81 3.61
C LEU A 67 2.35 -10.74 2.78
N VAL A 68 1.61 -10.06 1.92
CA VAL A 68 2.01 -8.81 1.29
C VAL A 68 1.20 -7.70 1.92
N ALA A 69 1.87 -6.73 2.49
CA ALA A 69 1.25 -5.63 3.20
C ALA A 69 1.73 -4.28 2.65
N GLY A 70 0.89 -3.25 2.79
CA GLY A 70 1.30 -1.93 2.37
C GLY A 70 0.44 -0.83 2.97
N SER A 71 1.03 0.35 3.10
CA SER A 71 0.41 1.54 3.67
C SER A 71 0.27 2.64 2.62
N SER A 72 -0.92 3.24 2.51
CA SER A 72 -1.22 4.35 1.61
C SER A 72 -0.88 4.02 0.15
N MET A 73 0.03 4.73 -0.51
CA MET A 73 0.46 4.41 -1.88
C MET A 73 1.13 3.03 -1.96
N GLY A 74 1.86 2.61 -0.92
CA GLY A 74 2.37 1.23 -0.81
C GLY A 74 1.26 0.19 -0.72
N GLY A 75 0.13 0.53 -0.09
CA GLY A 75 -1.07 -0.30 -0.10
C GLY A 75 -1.68 -0.45 -1.49
N LEU A 76 -1.72 0.62 -2.27
CA LEU A 76 -2.15 0.57 -3.67
C LEU A 76 -1.18 -0.26 -4.53
N ALA A 77 0.13 -0.14 -4.30
CA ALA A 77 1.13 -0.98 -4.98
C ALA A 77 0.93 -2.46 -4.65
N ALA A 78 0.70 -2.81 -3.38
CA ALA A 78 0.39 -4.19 -2.97
C ALA A 78 -0.88 -4.73 -3.63
N ALA A 79 -1.93 -3.91 -3.71
CA ALA A 79 -3.17 -4.24 -4.40
C ALA A 79 -2.95 -4.49 -5.90
N ASN A 80 -2.15 -3.66 -6.56
CA ASN A 80 -1.79 -3.85 -7.96
C ASN A 80 -0.91 -5.11 -8.17
N ALA A 81 -0.01 -5.40 -7.24
CA ALA A 81 0.77 -6.64 -7.28
C ALA A 81 -0.15 -7.87 -7.21
N SER A 82 -1.20 -7.83 -6.37
CA SER A 82 -2.24 -8.87 -6.34
C SER A 82 -2.93 -9.03 -7.70
N ALA A 83 -3.28 -7.91 -8.35
CA ALA A 83 -3.90 -7.93 -9.66
C ALA A 83 -3.00 -8.56 -10.74
N LEU A 84 -1.70 -8.28 -10.69
CA LEU A 84 -0.72 -8.69 -11.70
C LEU A 84 -0.10 -10.08 -11.46
N ARG A 85 -0.28 -10.66 -10.27
CA ARG A 85 0.21 -12.00 -9.91
C ARG A 85 -0.90 -12.88 -9.32
N PRO A 86 -1.96 -13.16 -10.08
CA PRO A 86 -3.12 -13.89 -9.57
C PRO A 86 -2.80 -15.31 -9.11
N ASN A 87 -1.71 -15.89 -9.61
CA ASN A 87 -1.30 -17.25 -9.27
C ASN A 87 -0.29 -17.33 -8.12
N ALA A 88 0.28 -16.21 -7.67
CA ALA A 88 1.09 -16.18 -6.47
C ALA A 88 0.21 -16.43 -5.23
N ARG A 89 0.81 -16.96 -4.17
CA ARG A 89 0.07 -17.30 -2.94
C ARG A 89 0.53 -16.41 -1.80
N PHE A 90 -0.34 -15.51 -1.36
CA PHE A 90 -0.16 -14.70 -0.16
C PHE A 90 -1.49 -14.13 0.32
N GLY A 91 -1.56 -13.78 1.59
CA GLY A 91 -2.60 -12.88 2.10
C GLY A 91 -2.25 -11.43 1.81
N LEU A 92 -3.25 -10.55 1.71
CA LEU A 92 -3.07 -9.13 1.40
C LEU A 92 -3.59 -8.25 2.55
N LEU A 93 -2.70 -7.48 3.16
CA LEU A 93 -3.03 -6.55 4.23
C LEU A 93 -2.82 -5.10 3.78
N LEU A 94 -3.89 -4.36 3.61
CA LEU A 94 -3.88 -2.99 3.12
C LEU A 94 -4.23 -2.00 4.24
N ILE A 95 -3.37 -1.02 4.45
CA ILE A 95 -3.50 -0.02 5.52
C ILE A 95 -3.72 1.34 4.88
N ALA A 96 -4.92 1.90 5.02
CA ALA A 96 -5.33 3.14 4.36
C ALA A 96 -4.88 3.21 2.89
N PRO A 97 -5.18 2.17 2.07
CA PRO A 97 -4.67 2.07 0.71
C PRO A 97 -5.15 3.24 -0.15
N ALA A 98 -4.27 3.76 -0.99
CA ALA A 98 -4.54 4.94 -1.83
C ALA A 98 -5.38 4.61 -3.07
N PHE A 99 -6.48 3.83 -2.92
CA PHE A 99 -7.45 3.64 -3.99
C PHE A 99 -8.00 4.98 -4.48
N GLY A 100 -8.16 5.13 -5.79
CA GLY A 100 -8.59 6.39 -6.36
C GLY A 100 -7.48 7.45 -6.42
N LEU A 101 -6.21 7.04 -6.50
CA LEU A 101 -5.05 7.94 -6.51
C LEU A 101 -5.18 9.05 -7.55
N ALA A 102 -5.61 8.73 -8.78
CA ALA A 102 -5.76 9.72 -9.84
C ALA A 102 -6.82 10.77 -9.49
N GLU A 103 -7.97 10.35 -8.99
CA GLU A 103 -9.06 11.24 -8.61
C GLU A 103 -8.66 12.15 -7.43
N MET A 104 -7.90 11.63 -6.48
CA MET A 104 -7.40 12.42 -5.35
C MET A 104 -6.46 13.54 -5.82
N TRP A 105 -5.53 13.24 -6.71
CA TRP A 105 -4.64 14.27 -7.27
C TRP A 105 -5.40 15.31 -8.08
N ARG A 106 -6.36 14.88 -8.90
CA ARG A 106 -7.21 15.80 -9.68
C ARG A 106 -8.06 16.70 -8.79
N SER A 107 -8.54 16.21 -7.67
CA SER A 107 -9.36 17.02 -6.74
C SER A 107 -8.54 18.03 -5.94
N ASN A 108 -7.23 17.81 -5.80
CA ASN A 108 -6.33 18.68 -5.04
C ASN A 108 -5.61 19.74 -5.88
N LEU A 109 -5.69 19.64 -7.19
CA LEU A 109 -5.06 20.57 -8.13
C LEU A 109 -6.13 21.24 -9.01
N SER A 110 -5.88 22.50 -9.39
CA SER A 110 -6.75 23.17 -10.37
C SER A 110 -6.54 22.57 -11.77
N PRO A 111 -7.51 22.76 -12.69
CA PRO A 111 -7.33 22.34 -14.10
C PRO A 111 -6.08 22.94 -14.75
N GLU A 112 -5.77 24.20 -14.41
CA GLU A 112 -4.60 24.91 -14.89
C GLU A 112 -3.29 24.31 -14.39
N GLU A 113 -3.26 23.93 -13.09
CA GLU A 113 -2.10 23.23 -12.51
C GLU A 113 -1.88 21.85 -13.12
N MET A 114 -2.98 21.11 -13.38
CA MET A 114 -2.91 19.81 -14.06
C MET A 114 -2.39 19.96 -15.49
N GLN A 115 -2.86 20.94 -16.24
CA GLN A 115 -2.41 21.20 -17.59
C GLN A 115 -0.94 21.63 -17.64
N ALA A 116 -0.52 22.49 -16.71
CA ALA A 116 0.89 22.89 -16.61
C ALA A 116 1.81 21.70 -16.32
N TRP A 117 1.36 20.78 -15.45
CA TRP A 117 2.12 19.57 -15.17
C TRP A 117 2.30 18.69 -16.41
N GLU A 118 1.23 18.50 -17.18
CA GLU A 118 1.26 17.74 -18.43
C GLU A 118 2.17 18.42 -19.48
N ASP A 119 2.02 19.73 -19.70
CA ASP A 119 2.76 20.50 -20.69
C ASP A 119 4.27 20.52 -20.38
N ASP A 120 4.64 20.66 -19.11
CA ASP A 120 6.03 20.74 -18.66
C ASP A 120 6.66 19.35 -18.43
N ASP A 121 5.86 18.28 -18.48
CA ASP A 121 6.25 16.92 -18.10
C ASP A 121 7.01 16.85 -16.76
N GLY A 122 6.66 17.75 -15.85
CA GLY A 122 7.32 17.82 -14.57
C GLY A 122 6.65 18.79 -13.60
N ARG A 123 6.53 18.35 -12.35
CA ARG A 123 6.02 19.15 -11.24
C ARG A 123 6.91 18.95 -10.02
N ALA A 124 7.36 20.04 -9.42
CA ALA A 124 8.07 20.00 -8.16
C ALA A 124 7.11 19.56 -7.04
N TYR A 125 7.57 18.64 -6.22
CA TYR A 125 6.87 18.17 -5.04
C TYR A 125 7.82 18.15 -3.85
N HIS A 126 7.44 18.81 -2.76
CA HIS A 126 8.23 18.77 -1.54
C HIS A 126 8.02 17.43 -0.82
N HIS A 127 9.04 16.59 -0.84
CA HIS A 127 9.00 15.29 -0.18
C HIS A 127 9.45 15.44 1.28
N HIS A 128 8.50 15.40 2.21
CA HIS A 128 8.76 15.64 3.63
C HIS A 128 9.72 14.61 4.24
N GLY A 129 9.62 13.34 3.83
CA GLY A 129 10.49 12.28 4.31
C GLY A 129 11.96 12.48 3.93
N PHE A 130 12.23 13.07 2.77
CA PHE A 130 13.60 13.39 2.33
C PHE A 130 14.04 14.80 2.70
N GLY A 131 13.11 15.67 3.05
CA GLY A 131 13.40 17.06 3.40
C GLY A 131 13.84 17.95 2.22
N HIS A 132 13.56 17.53 0.99
CA HIS A 132 13.85 18.29 -0.23
C HIS A 132 12.80 18.04 -1.32
N ASP A 133 12.84 18.88 -2.36
CA ASP A 133 11.94 18.73 -3.50
C ASP A 133 12.40 17.59 -4.40
N ILE A 134 11.41 16.85 -4.93
CA ILE A 134 11.56 15.89 -6.01
C ILE A 134 10.76 16.40 -7.22
N THR A 135 11.04 15.86 -8.40
CA THR A 135 10.26 16.15 -9.60
C THR A 135 9.40 14.94 -9.96
N LEU A 136 8.09 15.15 -10.06
CA LEU A 136 7.14 14.15 -10.55
C LEU A 136 6.89 14.41 -12.02
N GLY A 137 7.25 13.46 -12.90
CA GLY A 137 6.88 13.48 -14.30
C GLY A 137 5.38 13.28 -14.49
N TRP A 138 4.86 13.61 -15.68
CA TRP A 138 3.44 13.38 -16.00
C TRP A 138 3.07 11.90 -16.01
N ASP A 139 4.06 11.01 -16.18
CA ASP A 139 3.90 9.56 -16.03
C ASP A 139 3.31 9.14 -14.67
N PHE A 140 3.50 9.97 -13.62
CA PHE A 140 2.85 9.75 -12.32
C PHE A 140 1.31 9.71 -12.47
N MET A 141 0.73 10.67 -13.16
CA MET A 141 -0.72 10.71 -13.40
C MET A 141 -1.18 9.64 -14.39
N GLN A 142 -0.41 9.39 -15.44
CA GLN A 142 -0.72 8.35 -16.43
C GLN A 142 -0.79 6.96 -15.80
N ALA A 143 0.15 6.63 -14.93
CA ALA A 143 0.14 5.38 -14.17
C ALA A 143 -1.01 5.34 -13.16
N ALA A 144 -1.24 6.43 -12.43
CA ALA A 144 -2.33 6.53 -11.46
C ALA A 144 -3.70 6.29 -12.12
N GLU A 145 -3.95 6.82 -13.31
CA GLU A 145 -5.21 6.62 -14.03
C GLU A 145 -5.48 5.17 -14.38
N LYS A 146 -4.45 4.42 -14.71
CA LYS A 146 -4.55 3.00 -15.05
C LYS A 146 -4.68 2.09 -13.83
N MET A 147 -4.12 2.48 -12.69
CA MET A 147 -3.85 1.59 -11.57
C MET A 147 -4.51 2.03 -10.25
N SER A 148 -5.47 2.98 -10.31
CA SER A 148 -6.17 3.46 -9.09
C SER A 148 -7.16 2.45 -8.49
N TRP A 149 -7.69 1.52 -9.28
CA TRP A 149 -8.77 0.61 -8.91
C TRP A 149 -8.46 -0.84 -9.32
N PRO A 150 -7.41 -1.46 -8.76
CA PRO A 150 -7.02 -2.81 -9.15
C PRO A 150 -8.01 -3.87 -8.70
N ARG A 151 -8.03 -4.99 -9.41
CA ARG A 151 -8.75 -6.19 -9.00
C ARG A 151 -7.90 -7.00 -8.02
N LEU A 152 -8.44 -7.29 -6.85
CA LEU A 152 -7.79 -8.09 -5.83
C LEU A 152 -8.02 -9.58 -6.09
N ASN A 153 -6.94 -10.35 -6.25
CA ASN A 153 -7.00 -11.79 -6.52
C ASN A 153 -6.60 -12.64 -5.30
N HIS A 154 -6.34 -12.01 -4.15
CA HIS A 154 -5.89 -12.66 -2.93
C HIS A 154 -6.81 -12.34 -1.76
N PRO A 155 -6.91 -13.21 -0.75
CA PRO A 155 -7.64 -12.90 0.47
C PRO A 155 -7.11 -11.62 1.09
N THR A 156 -7.98 -10.64 1.28
CA THR A 156 -7.61 -9.27 1.63
C THR A 156 -8.30 -8.80 2.90
N VAL A 157 -7.54 -8.17 3.79
CA VAL A 157 -8.07 -7.35 4.88
C VAL A 157 -7.61 -5.90 4.67
N ILE A 158 -8.54 -4.97 4.78
CA ILE A 158 -8.28 -3.54 4.72
C ILE A 158 -8.47 -2.94 6.11
N LEU A 159 -7.48 -2.18 6.58
CA LEU A 159 -7.57 -1.34 7.76
C LEU A 159 -7.63 0.12 7.30
N HIS A 160 -8.66 0.88 7.71
CA HIS A 160 -8.79 2.27 7.28
C HIS A 160 -9.36 3.14 8.41
N GLY A 161 -8.79 4.33 8.57
CA GLY A 161 -9.18 5.29 9.59
C GLY A 161 -10.45 6.04 9.23
N LEU A 162 -11.37 6.15 10.20
CA LEU A 162 -12.62 6.91 10.04
C LEU A 162 -12.38 8.41 9.85
N GLN A 163 -11.28 8.95 10.40
CA GLN A 163 -10.89 10.35 10.30
C GLN A 163 -9.79 10.59 9.26
N ASP A 164 -9.62 9.69 8.29
CA ASP A 164 -8.64 9.87 7.22
C ASP A 164 -9.06 11.04 6.31
N ASP A 165 -8.28 12.12 6.34
CA ASP A 165 -8.49 13.36 5.59
C ASP A 165 -7.69 13.42 4.28
N ILE A 166 -6.92 12.38 3.98
CA ILE A 166 -6.10 12.27 2.76
C ILE A 166 -6.71 11.28 1.77
N VAL A 167 -6.93 10.04 2.21
CA VAL A 167 -7.59 9.01 1.40
C VAL A 167 -8.99 8.79 1.97
N PRO A 168 -10.06 9.10 1.23
CA PRO A 168 -11.42 8.86 1.71
C PRO A 168 -11.66 7.38 2.03
N ILE A 169 -12.15 7.09 3.23
CA ILE A 169 -12.49 5.72 3.64
C ILE A 169 -13.54 5.10 2.71
N ASP A 170 -14.37 5.92 2.08
CA ASP A 170 -15.37 5.46 1.10
C ASP A 170 -14.75 4.74 -0.10
N ASN A 171 -13.49 5.04 -0.44
CA ASN A 171 -12.78 4.30 -1.49
C ASN A 171 -12.51 2.85 -1.06
N SER A 172 -12.13 2.62 0.19
CA SER A 172 -11.97 1.26 0.74
C SER A 172 -13.32 0.56 0.92
N ARG A 173 -14.35 1.27 1.34
CA ARG A 173 -15.72 0.73 1.42
C ARG A 173 -16.24 0.27 0.06
N ARG A 174 -15.97 1.06 -0.99
CA ARG A 174 -16.31 0.70 -2.37
C ARG A 174 -15.63 -0.62 -2.78
N ILE A 175 -14.32 -0.72 -2.62
CA ILE A 175 -13.57 -1.94 -2.94
C ILE A 175 -14.10 -3.13 -2.14
N ALA A 176 -14.34 -2.97 -0.84
CA ALA A 176 -14.86 -4.03 0.01
C ALA A 176 -16.26 -4.51 -0.42
N SER A 177 -17.11 -3.60 -0.91
CA SER A 177 -18.45 -3.95 -1.39
C SER A 177 -18.46 -4.59 -2.78
N GLU A 178 -17.51 -4.27 -3.64
CA GLU A 178 -17.46 -4.72 -5.02
C GLU A 178 -16.64 -6.00 -5.23
N GLN A 179 -15.71 -6.33 -4.31
CA GLN A 179 -14.76 -7.42 -4.50
C GLN A 179 -14.84 -8.50 -3.42
N GLU A 180 -15.13 -9.72 -3.83
CA GLU A 180 -15.35 -10.88 -2.95
C GLU A 180 -14.11 -11.29 -2.15
N ASN A 181 -12.91 -11.01 -2.65
CA ASN A 181 -11.66 -11.34 -1.96
C ASN A 181 -11.38 -10.45 -0.75
N VAL A 182 -12.13 -9.37 -0.54
CA VAL A 182 -12.05 -8.59 0.68
C VAL A 182 -12.80 -9.31 1.80
N ALA A 183 -12.06 -10.02 2.64
CA ALA A 183 -12.60 -10.79 3.74
C ALA A 183 -13.08 -9.90 4.90
N ALA A 184 -12.44 -8.76 5.11
CA ALA A 184 -12.82 -7.78 6.12
C ALA A 184 -12.33 -6.37 5.77
N LEU A 185 -13.15 -5.38 6.11
CA LEU A 185 -12.77 -3.98 6.23
C LEU A 185 -12.90 -3.59 7.70
N MET A 186 -11.77 -3.27 8.32
CA MET A 186 -11.73 -2.81 9.71
C MET A 186 -11.65 -1.28 9.72
N GLU A 187 -12.74 -0.66 10.11
CA GLU A 187 -12.83 0.80 10.26
C GLU A 187 -12.35 1.18 11.67
N ILE A 188 -11.34 2.02 11.74
CA ILE A 188 -10.61 2.31 12.97
C ILE A 188 -10.74 3.80 13.31
N GLU A 189 -10.93 4.12 14.59
CA GLU A 189 -10.88 5.49 15.10
C GLU A 189 -9.46 6.03 15.02
N ASP A 190 -9.08 6.51 13.82
CA ASP A 190 -7.73 6.99 13.49
C ASP A 190 -7.75 7.87 12.24
N GLY A 191 -6.69 8.63 12.03
CA GLY A 191 -6.43 9.39 10.80
C GLY A 191 -5.61 8.60 9.77
N HIS A 192 -5.10 9.31 8.75
CA HIS A 192 -4.35 8.69 7.64
C HIS A 192 -3.08 7.96 8.09
N ARG A 193 -2.41 8.43 9.13
CA ARG A 193 -1.17 7.80 9.64
C ARG A 193 -1.40 6.41 10.22
N MET A 194 -2.63 6.06 10.56
CA MET A 194 -2.99 4.73 11.03
C MET A 194 -2.09 4.22 12.17
N GLN A 195 -1.85 5.05 13.18
CA GLN A 195 -0.97 4.73 14.30
C GLN A 195 -1.54 3.60 15.18
N ARG A 196 -2.87 3.47 15.20
CA ARG A 196 -3.58 2.42 15.96
C ARG A 196 -3.75 1.12 15.18
N ALA A 197 -3.33 1.07 13.90
CA ALA A 197 -3.47 -0.11 13.07
C ALA A 197 -2.68 -1.31 13.61
N THR A 198 -1.56 -1.07 14.28
CA THR A 198 -0.65 -2.13 14.76
C THR A 198 -1.33 -3.15 15.66
N MET A 199 -2.28 -2.73 16.50
CA MET A 199 -3.04 -3.61 17.40
C MET A 199 -3.95 -4.60 16.66
N HIS A 200 -4.19 -4.39 15.35
CA HIS A 200 -5.05 -5.23 14.51
C HIS A 200 -4.28 -6.15 13.59
N PHE A 201 -2.95 -6.05 13.51
CA PHE A 201 -2.14 -6.78 12.53
C PHE A 201 -2.23 -8.30 12.66
N GLU A 202 -2.16 -8.84 13.88
CA GLU A 202 -2.27 -10.29 14.08
C GLU A 202 -3.62 -10.82 13.62
N THR A 203 -4.71 -10.19 14.05
CA THR A 203 -6.08 -10.58 13.65
C THR A 203 -6.27 -10.46 12.14
N ALA A 204 -5.78 -9.37 11.53
CA ALA A 204 -5.88 -9.16 10.09
C ALA A 204 -5.11 -10.23 9.31
N ALA A 205 -3.88 -10.55 9.72
CA ALA A 205 -3.06 -11.59 9.11
C ALA A 205 -3.74 -12.97 9.23
N GLU A 206 -4.28 -13.30 10.39
CA GLU A 206 -5.03 -14.56 10.59
C GLU A 206 -6.22 -14.67 9.64
N ILE A 207 -6.97 -13.59 9.43
CA ILE A 207 -8.10 -13.58 8.49
C ILE A 207 -7.60 -13.82 7.06
N CYS A 208 -6.54 -13.13 6.62
CA CYS A 208 -5.95 -13.32 5.30
C CYS A 208 -5.49 -14.75 5.04
N LEU A 209 -4.99 -15.44 6.07
CA LEU A 209 -4.37 -16.76 5.92
C LEU A 209 -5.35 -17.94 6.12
N ARG A 210 -6.56 -17.69 6.64
CA ARG A 210 -7.58 -18.72 6.86
C ARG A 210 -8.47 -18.98 5.64
N THR A 211 -8.49 -18.07 4.71
CA THR A 211 -9.28 -18.12 3.47
C THR A 211 -8.43 -18.60 2.31
#